data_2c7523835aeb3b1f4276ab2d080feeb2
#
_entry.id   2c7523835aeb3b1f4276ab2d080feeb2
#
_cell.length_a   1.000
_cell.length_b   1.000
_cell.length_c   1.000
_cell.angle_alpha   90.00
_cell.angle_beta   90.00
_cell.angle_gamma   90.00
#
_symmetry.space_group_name_H-M   'P 1'
#
loop_
_entity.id
_entity.type
_entity.pdbx_description
1 polymer ?
#
loop_
_entity_poly.entity_id
_entity_poly.type
_entity_poly.pdbx_seq_one_letter_code
_entity_poly.pdbx_strand_id
1 'polypeptide(L)'
;MKKELFISDKCIHCQNLMDREKENPKYTNDPDVEIINITGSMASLKRFLAYRDALDGYKEAKEDGKVGVPSMVIEGKEVEFIGEY
;
A
#
# COMPACT_ATOMS: atom_id res chain seq x y z
N MET A 1 12.10 9.76 6.54
CA MET A 1 10.63 9.75 6.61
C MET A 1 10.14 8.33 6.40
N LYS A 2 9.43 7.78 7.37
CA LYS A 2 8.95 6.39 7.31
C LYS A 2 7.75 6.27 6.38
N LYS A 3 7.86 5.40 5.38
CA LYS A 3 6.81 5.13 4.41
C LYS A 3 6.53 3.63 4.37
N GLU A 4 5.27 3.27 4.43
CA GLU A 4 4.82 1.88 4.41
C GLU A 4 3.96 1.68 3.16
N LEU A 5 4.50 0.99 2.17
CA LEU A 5 3.79 0.70 0.91
C LEU A 5 3.06 -0.64 1.05
N PHE A 6 1.75 -0.58 1.11
CA PHE A 6 0.91 -1.77 1.21
C PHE A 6 0.48 -2.25 -0.17
N ILE A 7 0.73 -3.51 -0.44
CA ILE A 7 0.38 -4.18 -1.70
C ILE A 7 -0.29 -5.51 -1.41
N SER A 8 -0.87 -6.12 -2.43
CA SER A 8 -1.40 -7.47 -2.36
C SER A 8 -1.02 -8.23 -3.62
N ASP A 9 -0.60 -9.49 -3.47
CA ASP A 9 -0.32 -10.36 -4.61
C ASP A 9 -1.61 -10.84 -5.31
N LYS A 10 -2.76 -10.54 -4.73
CA LYS A 10 -4.09 -10.82 -5.31
C LYS A 10 -4.65 -9.62 -6.09
N CYS A 11 -3.96 -8.50 -6.12
CA CYS A 11 -4.41 -7.27 -6.77
C CYS A 11 -3.64 -7.05 -8.08
N ILE A 12 -4.37 -6.91 -9.19
CA ILE A 12 -3.74 -6.70 -10.51
C ILE A 12 -2.97 -5.38 -10.55
N HIS A 13 -3.46 -4.34 -9.92
CA HIS A 13 -2.77 -3.03 -9.88
C HIS A 13 -1.46 -3.14 -9.11
N CYS A 14 -1.44 -3.93 -8.04
CA CYS A 14 -0.22 -4.17 -7.28
C CYS A 14 0.80 -4.97 -8.09
N GLN A 15 0.35 -5.95 -8.85
CA GLN A 15 1.24 -6.72 -9.73
C GLN A 15 1.86 -5.83 -10.80
N ASN A 16 1.05 -4.97 -11.43
CA ASN A 16 1.53 -4.03 -12.43
C ASN A 16 2.54 -3.05 -11.82
N LEU A 17 2.28 -2.57 -10.62
CA LEU A 17 3.21 -1.70 -9.90
C LEU A 17 4.55 -2.41 -9.66
N MET A 18 4.52 -3.64 -9.18
CA MET A 18 5.74 -4.39 -8.88
C MET A 18 6.52 -4.74 -10.16
N ASP A 19 5.83 -5.04 -11.26
CA ASP A 19 6.47 -5.27 -12.55
C ASP A 19 7.19 -4.01 -13.04
N ARG A 20 6.54 -2.86 -12.92
CA ARG A 20 7.15 -1.59 -13.28
C ARG A 20 8.36 -1.26 -12.40
N GLU A 21 8.29 -1.60 -11.12
CA GLU A 21 9.39 -1.38 -10.19
C GLU A 21 10.64 -2.19 -10.56
N LYS A 22 10.48 -3.35 -11.20
CA LYS A 22 11.62 -4.13 -11.69
C LYS A 22 12.34 -3.42 -12.82
N GLU A 23 11.60 -2.72 -13.67
CA GLU A 23 12.17 -2.00 -14.82
C GLU A 23 12.70 -0.62 -14.44
N ASN A 24 11.97 0.08 -13.57
CA ASN A 24 12.28 1.45 -13.19
C ASN A 24 11.96 1.66 -11.69
N PRO A 25 12.85 1.22 -10.80
CA PRO A 25 12.60 1.26 -9.37
C PRO A 25 12.48 2.69 -8.84
N LYS A 26 11.36 2.97 -8.17
CA LYS A 26 11.07 4.23 -7.51
C LYS A 26 10.92 4.01 -6.01
N TYR A 27 10.05 3.07 -5.63
CA TYR A 27 9.77 2.76 -4.22
C TYR A 27 10.75 1.74 -3.66
N THR A 28 11.10 0.72 -4.44
CA THR A 28 12.05 -0.32 -4.01
C THR A 28 13.45 0.23 -3.81
N ASN A 29 13.76 1.35 -4.44
CA ASN A 29 15.06 2.02 -4.32
C ASN A 29 15.11 3.04 -3.19
N ASP A 30 13.97 3.36 -2.59
CA ASP A 30 13.89 4.35 -1.49
C ASP A 30 14.11 3.63 -0.16
N PRO A 31 15.19 3.97 0.60
CA PRO A 31 15.46 3.29 1.87
C PRO A 31 14.41 3.56 2.95
N ASP A 32 13.58 4.60 2.78
CA ASP A 32 12.52 4.93 3.73
C ASP A 32 11.24 4.12 3.48
N VAL A 33 11.14 3.46 2.33
CA VAL A 33 9.94 2.69 1.96
C VAL A 33 10.09 1.23 2.38
N GLU A 34 9.14 0.77 3.17
CA GLU A 34 8.98 -0.65 3.50
C GLU A 34 7.81 -1.18 2.68
N ILE A 35 8.03 -2.21 1.88
CA ILE A 35 6.99 -2.85 1.06
C ILE A 35 6.37 -4.00 1.85
N ILE A 36 5.05 -3.94 2.04
CA ILE A 36 4.31 -4.89 2.87
C ILE A 36 3.22 -5.55 2.04
N ASN A 37 3.35 -6.86 1.85
CA ASN A 37 2.32 -7.65 1.18
C ASN A 37 1.28 -8.08 2.21
N ILE A 38 0.08 -7.47 2.14
CA ILE A 38 -0.99 -7.71 3.12
C ILE A 38 -1.56 -9.13 3.06
N THR A 39 -1.35 -9.83 1.96
CA THR A 39 -1.78 -11.23 1.81
C THR A 39 -0.67 -12.23 2.14
N GLY A 40 0.52 -11.73 2.47
CA GLY A 40 1.66 -12.58 2.82
C GLY A 40 1.60 -13.15 4.22
N SER A 41 0.94 -12.46 5.15
CA SER A 41 0.77 -12.93 6.53
C SER A 41 -0.40 -12.23 7.21
N MET A 42 -0.92 -12.83 8.28
CA MET A 42 -1.97 -12.21 9.09
C MET A 42 -1.46 -10.95 9.80
N ALA A 43 -0.20 -10.94 10.21
CA ALA A 43 0.40 -9.77 10.84
C ALA A 43 0.44 -8.58 9.89
N SER A 44 0.82 -8.80 8.63
CA SER A 44 0.84 -7.75 7.62
C SER A 44 -0.57 -7.23 7.33
N LEU A 45 -1.55 -8.11 7.23
CA LEU A 45 -2.95 -7.72 7.02
C LEU A 45 -3.46 -6.88 8.18
N LYS A 46 -3.23 -7.29 9.42
CA LYS A 46 -3.66 -6.54 10.61
C LYS A 46 -3.03 -5.16 10.67
N ARG A 47 -1.76 -5.05 10.31
CA ARG A 47 -1.04 -3.79 10.27
C ARG A 47 -1.69 -2.81 9.28
N PHE A 48 -2.05 -3.30 8.11
CA PHE A 48 -2.76 -2.50 7.11
C PHE A 48 -4.16 -2.10 7.58
N LEU A 49 -4.93 -3.05 8.11
CA LEU A 49 -6.30 -2.78 8.56
C LEU A 49 -6.36 -1.75 9.69
N ALA A 50 -5.37 -1.73 10.57
CA ALA A 50 -5.29 -0.72 11.61
C ALA A 50 -5.23 0.69 11.04
N TYR A 51 -4.45 0.89 9.98
CA TYR A 51 -4.41 2.17 9.28
C TYR A 51 -5.70 2.44 8.49
N ARG A 52 -6.18 1.43 7.78
CA ARG A 52 -7.40 1.56 6.97
C ARG A 52 -8.60 2.00 7.81
N ASP A 53 -8.72 1.48 9.01
CA ASP A 53 -9.82 1.82 9.90
C ASP A 53 -9.64 3.17 10.59
N ALA A 54 -8.40 3.60 10.82
CA ALA A 54 -8.10 4.79 11.62
C ALA A 54 -7.87 6.06 10.78
N LEU A 55 -7.32 5.93 9.57
CA LEU A 55 -6.93 7.08 8.77
C LEU A 55 -8.03 7.53 7.82
N ASP A 56 -8.32 8.83 7.83
CA ASP A 56 -9.33 9.44 6.95
C ASP A 56 -9.00 9.24 5.47
N GLY A 57 -7.73 9.08 5.13
CA GLY A 57 -7.30 8.85 3.75
C GLY A 57 -7.89 7.59 3.12
N TYR A 58 -8.31 6.61 3.93
CA TYR A 58 -8.94 5.38 3.43
C TYR A 58 -10.47 5.43 3.42
N LYS A 59 -11.06 6.54 3.84
CA LYS A 59 -12.52 6.65 3.97
C LYS A 59 -13.27 6.32 2.67
N GLU A 60 -12.83 6.90 1.56
CA GLU A 60 -13.44 6.64 0.25
C GLU A 60 -13.34 5.18 -0.15
N ALA A 61 -12.18 4.57 0.05
CA ALA A 61 -11.98 3.16 -0.26
C ALA A 61 -12.94 2.28 0.53
N LYS A 62 -13.14 2.58 1.82
CA LYS A 62 -14.09 1.83 2.66
C LYS A 62 -15.53 2.02 2.18
N GLU A 63 -15.91 3.24 1.85
CA GLU A 63 -17.27 3.55 1.34
C GLU A 63 -17.55 2.85 0.02
N ASP A 64 -16.53 2.75 -0.84
CA ASP A 64 -16.66 2.09 -2.15
C ASP A 64 -16.49 0.56 -2.07
N GLY A 65 -16.25 0.02 -0.87
CA GLY A 65 -16.04 -1.42 -0.69
C GLY A 65 -14.72 -1.92 -1.26
N LYS A 66 -13.74 -1.03 -1.43
CA LYS A 66 -12.42 -1.39 -1.94
C LYS A 66 -11.45 -1.66 -0.81
N VAL A 67 -10.46 -2.51 -1.06
CA VAL A 67 -9.43 -2.80 -0.07
C VAL A 67 -8.56 -1.57 0.20
N GLY A 68 -8.14 -0.87 -0.85
CA GLY A 68 -7.33 0.33 -0.72
C GLY A 68 -5.85 0.12 -1.00
N VAL A 69 -5.50 -0.89 -1.81
CA VAL A 69 -4.12 -1.13 -2.24
C VAL A 69 -4.04 -1.01 -3.77
N PRO A 70 -2.89 -0.65 -4.34
CA PRO A 70 -1.67 -0.24 -3.66
C PRO A 70 -1.78 1.16 -3.05
N SER A 71 -1.28 1.31 -1.84
CA SER A 71 -1.29 2.59 -1.13
C SER A 71 -0.09 2.69 -0.21
N MET A 72 0.30 3.92 0.10
CA MET A 72 1.45 4.17 0.96
C MET A 72 1.04 5.05 2.12
N VAL A 73 1.37 4.62 3.34
CA VAL A 73 1.16 5.40 4.56
C VAL A 73 2.47 6.10 4.91
N ILE A 74 2.42 7.43 5.02
CA ILE A 74 3.58 8.26 5.30
C ILE A 74 3.52 8.75 6.74
N GLU A 75 4.53 8.42 7.52
CA GLU A 75 4.66 8.80 8.93
C GLU A 75 3.48 8.32 9.79
N GLY A 76 2.78 7.26 9.36
CA GLY A 76 1.62 6.75 10.06
C GLY A 76 0.41 7.67 10.05
N LYS A 77 0.40 8.70 9.23
CA LYS A 77 -0.63 9.76 9.24
C LYS A 77 -1.27 10.01 7.88
N GLU A 78 -0.47 10.07 6.82
CA GLU A 78 -0.94 10.42 5.48
C GLU A 78 -1.02 9.18 4.61
N VAL A 79 -2.00 9.18 3.70
CA VAL A 79 -2.20 8.08 2.75
C VAL A 79 -2.03 8.62 1.35
N GLU A 80 -1.18 7.97 0.56
CA GLU A 80 -1.01 8.25 -0.85
C GLU A 80 -1.41 7.00 -1.64
N PHE A 81 -2.45 7.10 -2.44
CA PHE A 81 -2.82 6.01 -3.34
C PHE A 81 -1.90 6.02 -4.54
N ILE A 82 -1.33 4.85 -4.84
CA ILE A 82 -0.47 4.70 -6.00
C ILE A 82 -1.37 4.63 -7.24
N GLY A 83 -1.01 5.39 -8.27
CA GLY A 83 -1.80 5.49 -9.49
C GLY A 83 -2.03 4.15 -10.18
N GLU A 84 -2.96 4.16 -11.13
CA GLU A 84 -3.29 2.97 -11.91
C GLU A 84 -2.15 2.59 -12.84
N TYR A 85 -1.86 1.31 -12.89
CA TYR A 85 -0.86 0.72 -13.76
C TYR A 85 -1.45 -0.36 -14.62
#